data_fe0929849a6013db9418ec2b34998c49
#
_entry.id   fe0929849a6013db9418ec2b34998c49
#
_cell.length_a   1.000
_cell.length_b   1.000
_cell.length_c   1.000
_cell.angle_alpha   90.00
_cell.angle_beta   90.00
_cell.angle_gamma   90.00
#
_symmetry.space_group_name_H-M   'P 1'
#
loop_
_entity.id
_entity.type
_entity.pdbx_description
1 polymer ?
#
loop_
_entity_poly.entity_id
_entity_poly.type
_entity_poly.pdbx_seq_one_letter_code
_entity_poly.pdbx_strand_id
1 'polypeptide(L)' 'MASSWSSEIEMPAHKFRIGQIVTYRPAERGQDDQPGAYMIIARLPQSDDDGQFEYRIRKLNEEHERVAKESELRGR' A
#
# COMPACT_ATOMS: atom_id res chain seq x y z
N MET A 1 30.65 4.10 -5.29
CA MET A 1 30.12 3.97 -6.06
C MET A 1 29.24 3.12 -5.79
N ALA A 2 29.01 2.93 -5.90
CA ALA A 2 28.44 2.07 -5.79
C ALA A 2 27.56 1.68 -4.82
N SER A 3 27.69 2.05 -3.85
CA SER A 3 26.98 1.56 -2.78
C SER A 3 25.53 1.78 -2.89
N SER A 4 25.13 2.83 -3.42
CA SER A 4 23.73 3.09 -3.41
C SER A 4 22.98 2.12 -4.25
N TRP A 5 23.63 1.61 -5.24
CA TRP A 5 22.81 0.79 -6.03
C TRP A 5 22.66 -0.55 -5.47
N SER A 6 23.51 -0.90 -4.62
CA SER A 6 23.33 -2.24 -4.14
C SER A 6 22.07 -2.37 -3.35
N SER A 7 21.66 -1.34 -2.69
CA SER A 7 20.47 -1.52 -1.90
C SER A 7 19.25 -1.65 -2.72
N GLU A 8 19.25 -1.11 -3.89
CA GLU A 8 18.07 -1.22 -4.63
C GLU A 8 17.93 -2.49 -5.26
N ILE A 9 18.99 -3.19 -5.44
CA ILE A 9 18.91 -4.35 -6.19
C ILE A 9 18.29 -5.44 -5.48
N GLU A 10 18.60 -5.59 -4.24
CA GLU A 10 18.17 -6.72 -3.66
C GLU A 10 17.03 -6.63 -2.86
N MET A 11 16.60 -5.53 -2.50
CA MET A 11 15.57 -5.46 -1.52
C MET A 11 14.25 -5.42 -2.15
N PRO A 12 13.39 -6.36 -1.90
CA PRO A 12 12.02 -6.17 -2.27
C PRO A 12 11.53 -4.95 -1.55
N ALA A 13 11.00 -4.03 -2.26
CA ALA A 13 10.60 -2.79 -1.67
C ALA A 13 9.13 -2.58 -1.86
N HIS A 14 8.54 -1.82 -0.96
CA HIS A 14 7.16 -1.43 -1.12
C HIS A 14 7.02 -0.65 -2.41
N LYS A 15 5.95 -0.94 -3.14
CA LYS A 15 5.72 -0.29 -4.41
C LYS A 15 5.28 1.14 -4.25
N PHE A 16 4.61 1.44 -3.16
CA PHE A 16 4.08 2.77 -2.92
C PHE A 16 4.79 3.40 -1.74
N ARG A 17 4.74 4.73 -1.69
CA ARG A 17 5.43 5.45 -0.63
C ARG A 17 4.43 6.18 0.23
N ILE A 18 4.83 6.50 1.43
CA ILE A 18 4.00 7.25 2.36
C ILE A 18 3.67 8.61 1.75
N GLY A 19 2.42 8.99 1.83
CA GLY A 19 1.94 10.24 1.25
C GLY A 19 1.44 10.11 -0.17
N GLN A 20 1.64 8.96 -0.80
CA GLN A 20 1.20 8.79 -2.17
C GLN A 20 -0.30 8.53 -2.21
N ILE A 21 -0.95 9.08 -3.22
CA ILE A 21 -2.37 8.84 -3.45
C ILE A 21 -2.50 7.64 -4.37
N VAL A 22 -3.35 6.72 -3.99
CA VAL A 22 -3.55 5.50 -4.74
C VAL A 22 -5.04 5.24 -4.90
N THR A 23 -5.37 4.36 -5.81
CA THR A 23 -6.73 3.89 -5.94
C THR A 23 -6.83 2.54 -5.24
N TYR A 24 -7.81 2.43 -4.36
CA TYR A 24 -8.02 1.21 -3.60
C TYR A 24 -9.19 0.44 -4.21
N ARG A 25 -8.93 -0.81 -4.51
CA ARG A 25 -9.97 -1.70 -5.04
C ARG A 25 -9.89 -2.99 -4.25
N PRO A 26 -10.74 -3.15 -3.25
CA PRO A 26 -10.66 -4.34 -2.40
C PRO A 26 -10.95 -5.59 -3.20
N ALA A 27 -10.20 -6.63 -2.89
CA ALA A 27 -10.39 -7.90 -3.56
C ALA A 27 -11.72 -8.50 -3.17
N GLU A 28 -12.09 -8.35 -1.91
CA GLU A 28 -13.40 -8.80 -1.46
C GLU A 28 -14.14 -7.62 -0.92
N ARG A 29 -15.32 -7.38 -1.42
CA ARG A 29 -16.05 -6.25 -0.99
C ARG A 29 -16.78 -6.53 0.27
N GLY A 30 -16.47 -5.81 1.31
CA GLY A 30 -17.28 -5.77 2.50
C GLY A 30 -18.16 -4.56 2.46
N GLN A 31 -19.03 -4.43 3.42
CA GLN A 31 -19.91 -3.29 3.44
C GLN A 31 -19.17 -2.01 3.65
N ASP A 32 -18.09 -2.05 4.40
CA ASP A 32 -17.34 -0.85 4.69
C ASP A 32 -16.24 -0.58 3.71
N ASP A 33 -16.01 -1.47 2.78
CA ASP A 33 -14.91 -1.31 1.84
C ASP A 33 -15.40 -0.58 0.62
N GLN A 34 -14.93 0.62 0.44
CA GLN A 34 -15.34 1.43 -0.68
C GLN A 34 -14.15 1.73 -1.56
N PRO A 35 -14.26 1.43 -2.85
CA PRO A 35 -13.19 1.79 -3.77
C PRO A 35 -13.06 3.30 -3.83
N GLY A 36 -11.90 3.76 -4.17
CA GLY A 36 -11.70 5.18 -4.33
C GLY A 36 -10.28 5.59 -4.07
N ALA A 37 -10.10 6.88 -3.86
CA ALA A 37 -8.79 7.47 -3.67
C ALA A 37 -8.43 7.46 -2.19
N TYR A 38 -7.25 6.94 -1.91
CA TYR A 38 -6.75 6.84 -0.56
C TYR A 38 -5.32 7.33 -0.54
N MET A 39 -4.86 7.67 0.63
CA MET A 39 -3.47 8.08 0.81
C MET A 39 -2.76 7.02 1.62
N ILE A 40 -1.55 6.69 1.22
CA ILE A 40 -0.71 5.77 1.98
C ILE A 40 -0.20 6.50 3.21
N ILE A 41 -0.49 5.96 4.38
CA ILE A 41 -0.03 6.62 5.60
C ILE A 41 1.02 5.81 6.32
N ALA A 42 1.15 4.53 6.01
CA ALA A 42 2.22 3.73 6.60
C ALA A 42 2.48 2.55 5.68
N ARG A 43 3.71 2.07 5.71
CA ARG A 43 4.08 0.86 4.98
C ARG A 43 4.27 -0.23 6.01
N LEU A 44 3.59 -1.33 5.81
CA LEU A 44 3.56 -2.42 6.75
C LEU A 44 4.38 -3.59 6.23
N PRO A 45 4.74 -4.54 7.08
CA PRO A 45 5.53 -5.67 6.64
C PRO A 45 4.76 -6.56 5.69
N GLN A 46 5.48 -7.45 5.06
CA GLN A 46 4.85 -8.42 4.20
C GLN A 46 3.88 -9.29 4.99
N SER A 47 2.81 -9.62 4.34
CA SER A 47 1.83 -10.52 4.93
C SER A 47 2.40 -11.93 4.99
N ASP A 48 2.10 -12.64 6.05
CA ASP A 48 2.53 -14.02 6.17
C ASP A 48 1.76 -14.94 5.25
N ASP A 49 0.60 -14.53 4.81
CA ASP A 49 -0.24 -15.40 4.00
C ASP A 49 0.26 -15.52 2.59
N ASP A 50 0.43 -14.43 1.93
CA ASP A 50 0.72 -14.45 0.50
C ASP A 50 1.98 -13.67 0.16
N GLY A 51 2.68 -13.16 1.14
CA GLY A 51 3.93 -12.47 0.90
C GLY A 51 3.77 -11.07 0.32
N GLN A 52 2.58 -10.56 0.23
CA GLN A 52 2.40 -9.23 -0.28
C GLN A 52 2.69 -8.20 0.79
N PHE A 53 3.25 -7.08 0.37
CA PHE A 53 3.39 -5.95 1.27
C PHE A 53 2.03 -5.36 1.56
N GLU A 54 1.87 -4.86 2.75
CA GLU A 54 0.62 -4.24 3.17
C GLU A 54 0.86 -2.78 3.48
N TYR A 55 -0.21 -2.02 3.44
CA TYR A 55 -0.15 -0.60 3.67
C TYR A 55 -1.31 -0.17 4.53
N ARG A 56 -1.06 0.80 5.39
CA ARG A 56 -2.15 1.46 6.06
C ARG A 56 -2.55 2.64 5.21
N ILE A 57 -3.81 2.72 4.86
CA ILE A 57 -4.31 3.76 3.98
C ILE A 57 -5.47 4.46 4.63
N ARG A 58 -5.71 5.68 4.20
CA ARG A 58 -6.81 6.48 4.71
C ARG A 58 -7.50 7.13 3.53
N LYS A 59 -8.83 7.04 3.53
CA LYS A 59 -9.58 7.65 2.45
C LYS A 59 -9.48 9.15 2.57
N LEU A 60 -9.37 9.82 1.42
CA LEU A 60 -9.29 11.26 1.42
C LEU A 60 -10.59 11.81 1.99
N ASN A 61 -10.48 12.80 2.83
CA ASN A 61 -11.60 13.46 3.47
C ASN A 61 -12.26 12.64 4.57
N GLU A 62 -11.65 11.55 4.97
CA GLU A 62 -12.16 10.75 6.08
C GLU A 62 -11.03 10.41 7.01
N GLU A 63 -11.38 10.04 8.22
CA GLU A 63 -10.38 9.71 9.19
C GLU A 63 -10.22 8.21 9.37
N HIS A 64 -11.04 7.41 8.73
CA HIS A 64 -10.94 5.98 8.86
C HIS A 64 -9.73 5.46 8.13
N GLU A 65 -9.00 4.60 8.80
CA GLU A 65 -7.83 3.96 8.22
C GLU A 65 -8.13 2.50 8.03
N ARG A 66 -7.47 1.90 7.07
CA ARG A 66 -7.60 0.47 6.86
C ARG A 66 -6.30 -0.08 6.31
N VAL A 67 -6.15 -1.38 6.41
CA VAL A 67 -4.99 -2.05 5.87
C VAL A 67 -5.37 -2.66 4.53
N ALA A 68 -4.53 -2.46 3.53
CA ALA A 68 -4.76 -2.99 2.20
C ALA A 68 -3.50 -3.66 1.71
N LYS A 69 -3.67 -4.69 0.90
CA LYS A 69 -2.55 -5.37 0.28
C LYS A 69 -2.16 -4.65 -1.00
N GLU A 70 -0.93 -4.83 -1.37
CA GLU A 70 -0.41 -4.11 -2.53
C GLU A 70 -1.22 -4.39 -3.77
N SER A 71 -1.71 -5.62 -3.94
CA SER A 71 -2.50 -5.94 -5.11
C SER A 71 -3.85 -5.23 -5.15
N GLU A 72 -4.29 -4.70 -4.03
CA GLU A 72 -5.55 -3.97 -3.99
C GLU A 72 -5.36 -2.48 -4.28
N LEU A 73 -4.15 -2.06 -4.52
CA LEU A 73 -3.83 -0.65 -4.71
C LEU A 73 -3.24 -0.41 -6.08
N ARG A 74 -3.56 0.72 -6.64
CA ARG A 74 -2.96 1.16 -7.89
C ARG A 74 -2.49 2.59 -7.74
N GLY A 75 -1.34 2.87 -8.30
CA GLY A 75 -0.84 4.23 -8.30
C GLY A 75 -1.68 5.14 -9.17
N ARG A 76 -1.68 6.40 -8.86
CA ARG A 76 -2.44 7.38 -9.61
C ARG A 76 -1.55 8.40 -10.24
#